data_626655a06fa3dff097e246f915c80bf5
#
_entry.id   626655a06fa3dff097e246f915c80bf5
#
_cell.length_a   1.000
_cell.length_b   1.000
_cell.length_c   1.000
_cell.angle_alpha   90.00
_cell.angle_beta   90.00
_cell.angle_gamma   90.00
#
_symmetry.space_group_name_H-M   'P 1'
#
loop_
_entity.id
_entity.type
_entity.pdbx_description
1 polymer ?
#
loop_
_entity_poly.entity_id
_entity_poly.type
_entity_poly.pdbx_seq_one_letter_code
_entity_poly.pdbx_strand_id
1 'polypeptide(L)'
;MATVPEVKNPMTTEFAKRSALVILLIVGLLGLHHLPKIIPKSSAGHRIIQLITPMSRGEMTRENVDALVDGYYEGLRRDSTAPGLPSEREDINFRDDFLRYELKPNIHRQYKAGLRFTNSMGMQNPEYPYAKPPNTRRIALLGDSLSVGPYGQDYIAKLEERLNQNCRTPEIQSYQVLNFSVYAYSILQMMDVGLTKAPLFHPDVYVFAITDLEAMETMGWRTQVGSLLISGTDLKYDYLRHVVADSGLQSTNHLPTIRRRLKPYILPVQRWAFEQIKDKADSEGASMAIFFIPAPLPSDFINSDFDSFREAALPIGVPILDLRDTFNSVSLSSIEVDPEADIHPNARGHAMIADNLFAKLQAQPGAWLALAGHPCEVASQTASAGK
;
A
#
# COMPACT_ATOMS: atom_id res chain seq x y z
N MET A 1 -59.07 6.40 64.21
CA MET A 1 -57.95 5.82 63.45
C MET A 1 -57.36 6.91 62.65
N ALA A 2 -56.17 7.43 63.05
CA ALA A 2 -55.47 8.51 62.35
C ALA A 2 -54.42 7.84 61.47
N THR A 3 -54.50 8.13 60.20
CA THR A 3 -53.49 7.68 59.20
C THR A 3 -52.23 8.50 59.34
N VAL A 4 -51.10 7.86 59.58
CA VAL A 4 -49.75 8.45 59.64
C VAL A 4 -49.36 8.77 58.22
N PRO A 5 -48.85 10.00 57.84
CA PRO A 5 -48.35 10.31 56.53
C PRO A 5 -46.95 9.67 56.30
N GLU A 6 -46.84 8.97 55.20
CA GLU A 6 -45.60 8.37 54.75
C GLU A 6 -44.56 9.47 54.30
N VAL A 7 -43.57 9.66 55.13
CA VAL A 7 -42.44 10.63 54.81
C VAL A 7 -41.56 10.00 53.75
N LYS A 8 -41.75 10.39 52.49
CA LYS A 8 -40.79 10.04 51.42
C LYS A 8 -39.47 10.79 51.66
N ASN A 9 -38.43 10.01 51.93
CA ASN A 9 -37.10 10.55 52.18
C ASN A 9 -36.51 11.11 50.87
N PRO A 10 -36.30 12.43 50.74
CA PRO A 10 -35.82 13.07 49.48
C PRO A 10 -34.45 12.60 49.04
N MET A 11 -33.63 12.09 49.96
CA MET A 11 -32.27 11.59 49.66
C MET A 11 -32.27 10.29 48.85
N THR A 12 -33.26 9.42 49.00
CA THR A 12 -33.38 8.15 48.27
C THR A 12 -33.81 8.35 46.82
N THR A 13 -34.61 9.38 46.55
CA THR A 13 -35.07 9.72 45.19
C THR A 13 -33.95 10.37 44.37
N GLU A 14 -33.12 11.21 44.97
CA GLU A 14 -31.99 11.85 44.29
C GLU A 14 -30.85 10.87 43.99
N PHE A 15 -30.58 9.95 44.93
CA PHE A 15 -29.63 8.86 44.72
C PHE A 15 -30.07 7.90 43.59
N ALA A 16 -31.37 7.53 43.58
CA ALA A 16 -31.93 6.69 42.52
C ALA A 16 -31.86 7.36 41.13
N LYS A 17 -32.11 8.67 41.04
CA LYS A 17 -31.97 9.44 39.77
C LYS A 17 -30.52 9.49 39.28
N ARG A 18 -29.58 9.75 40.18
CA ARG A 18 -28.12 9.76 39.82
C ARG A 18 -27.63 8.39 39.39
N SER A 19 -28.07 7.33 40.09
CA SER A 19 -27.74 5.95 39.73
C SER A 19 -28.35 5.57 38.37
N ALA A 20 -29.58 5.95 38.09
CA ALA A 20 -30.22 5.72 36.78
C ALA A 20 -29.50 6.48 35.64
N LEU A 21 -29.05 7.71 35.91
CA LEU A 21 -28.28 8.50 34.92
C LEU A 21 -26.93 7.86 34.62
N VAL A 22 -26.23 7.36 35.65
CA VAL A 22 -24.96 6.64 35.50
C VAL A 22 -25.14 5.33 34.73
N ILE A 23 -26.19 4.59 35.01
CA ILE A 23 -26.54 3.35 34.29
C ILE A 23 -26.86 3.66 32.82
N LEU A 24 -27.66 4.71 32.56
CA LEU A 24 -27.95 5.15 31.18
C LEU A 24 -26.69 5.60 30.42
N LEU A 25 -25.77 6.29 31.10
CA LEU A 25 -24.45 6.67 30.51
C LEU A 25 -23.60 5.42 30.22
N ILE A 26 -23.53 4.46 31.13
CA ILE A 26 -22.79 3.21 30.94
C ILE A 26 -23.42 2.37 29.81
N VAL A 27 -24.74 2.26 29.76
CA VAL A 27 -25.47 1.55 28.71
C VAL A 27 -25.28 2.28 27.34
N GLY A 28 -25.30 3.62 27.35
CA GLY A 28 -24.99 4.43 26.17
C GLY A 28 -23.58 4.23 25.70
N LEU A 29 -22.57 4.25 26.56
CA LEU A 29 -21.19 3.99 26.25
C LEU A 29 -20.93 2.55 25.77
N LEU A 30 -21.57 1.57 26.45
CA LEU A 30 -21.50 0.18 25.99
C LEU A 30 -22.24 -0.03 24.68
N GLY A 31 -23.36 0.67 24.46
CA GLY A 31 -24.07 0.71 23.17
C GLY A 31 -23.21 1.27 22.05
N LEU A 32 -22.52 2.39 22.30
CA LEU A 32 -21.58 2.97 21.36
C LEU A 32 -20.39 2.05 21.08
N HIS A 33 -19.87 1.36 22.10
CA HIS A 33 -18.77 0.40 21.94
C HIS A 33 -19.18 -0.85 21.15
N HIS A 34 -20.46 -1.23 21.18
CA HIS A 34 -21.00 -2.37 20.43
C HIS A 34 -21.70 -2.00 19.11
N LEU A 35 -21.93 -0.70 18.85
CA LEU A 35 -22.50 -0.24 17.58
C LEU A 35 -21.79 -0.81 16.34
N PRO A 36 -20.46 -0.87 16.27
CA PRO A 36 -19.75 -1.49 15.14
C PRO A 36 -20.03 -2.99 14.98
N LYS A 37 -20.48 -3.67 16.04
CA LYS A 37 -20.82 -5.11 16.01
C LYS A 37 -22.28 -5.36 15.62
N ILE A 38 -23.15 -4.36 15.76
CA ILE A 38 -24.60 -4.45 15.51
C ILE A 38 -24.94 -3.93 14.10
N ILE A 39 -24.16 -2.99 13.57
CA ILE A 39 -24.37 -2.45 12.22
C ILE A 39 -24.00 -3.54 11.19
N PRO A 40 -24.88 -3.83 10.23
CA PRO A 40 -24.59 -4.83 9.21
C PRO A 40 -23.28 -4.48 8.48
N LYS A 41 -22.40 -5.47 8.32
CA LYS A 41 -21.15 -5.37 7.57
C LYS A 41 -21.44 -5.27 6.06
N SER A 42 -22.24 -4.30 5.68
CA SER A 42 -22.58 -3.95 4.30
C SER A 42 -21.97 -2.60 3.94
N SER A 43 -21.86 -2.30 2.66
CA SER A 43 -21.40 -0.98 2.18
C SER A 43 -22.22 0.18 2.77
N ALA A 44 -23.50 -0.04 3.06
CA ALA A 44 -24.37 0.93 3.75
C ALA A 44 -24.02 1.06 5.25
N GLY A 45 -23.67 -0.04 5.93
CA GLY A 45 -23.23 -0.03 7.32
C GLY A 45 -21.90 0.69 7.50
N HIS A 46 -20.99 0.54 6.55
CA HIS A 46 -19.71 1.26 6.51
C HIS A 46 -19.92 2.77 6.36
N ARG A 47 -20.82 3.19 5.47
CA ARG A 47 -21.22 4.61 5.32
C ARG A 47 -21.85 5.20 6.58
N ILE A 48 -22.60 4.41 7.34
CA ILE A 48 -23.20 4.86 8.61
C ILE A 48 -22.11 5.04 9.68
N ILE A 49 -21.12 4.14 9.75
CA ILE A 49 -19.97 4.29 10.65
C ILE A 49 -19.14 5.53 10.26
N GLN A 50 -18.92 5.77 8.97
CA GLN A 50 -18.25 6.96 8.45
C GLN A 50 -19.04 8.26 8.73
N LEU A 51 -20.36 8.24 8.70
CA LEU A 51 -21.22 9.39 9.03
C LEU A 51 -21.25 9.70 10.54
N ILE A 52 -21.05 8.70 11.40
CA ILE A 52 -21.04 8.86 12.86
C ILE A 52 -19.66 9.29 13.37
N THR A 53 -18.60 8.99 12.60
CA THR A 53 -17.24 9.46 12.88
C THR A 53 -16.98 10.67 11.99
N PRO A 54 -17.04 11.93 12.49
CA PRO A 54 -16.74 13.10 11.69
C PRO A 54 -15.25 13.07 11.31
N MET A 55 -14.96 12.51 10.17
CA MET A 55 -13.64 12.56 9.56
C MET A 55 -13.49 13.88 8.79
N SER A 56 -13.46 15.00 9.50
CA SER A 56 -12.87 16.20 8.90
C SER A 56 -11.35 15.94 8.85
N ARG A 57 -10.73 16.15 7.70
CA ARG A 57 -9.30 15.92 7.50
C ARG A 57 -8.38 16.72 8.41
N GLY A 58 -8.89 17.78 9.05
CA GLY A 58 -8.17 18.52 10.10
C GLY A 58 -8.05 17.74 11.42
N GLU A 59 -8.79 16.64 11.58
CA GLU A 59 -8.85 15.84 12.80
C GLU A 59 -8.46 14.36 12.59
N MET A 60 -7.89 14.00 11.41
CA MET A 60 -7.43 12.63 11.16
C MET A 60 -6.26 12.31 12.10
N THR A 61 -6.54 11.48 13.10
CA THR A 61 -5.53 10.90 13.97
C THR A 61 -4.94 9.65 13.30
N ARG A 62 -3.73 9.26 13.71
CA ARG A 62 -3.10 8.02 13.28
C ARG A 62 -4.03 6.81 13.48
N GLU A 63 -4.76 6.78 14.60
CA GLU A 63 -5.72 5.73 14.92
C GLU A 63 -6.88 5.66 13.92
N ASN A 64 -7.34 6.79 13.38
CA ASN A 64 -8.40 6.84 12.37
C ASN A 64 -7.90 6.36 10.99
N VAL A 65 -6.67 6.70 10.62
CA VAL A 65 -6.03 6.19 9.39
C VAL A 65 -5.78 4.69 9.51
N ASP A 66 -5.25 4.23 10.63
CA ASP A 66 -5.05 2.80 10.89
C ASP A 66 -6.37 2.03 10.80
N ALA A 67 -7.47 2.57 11.32
CA ALA A 67 -8.79 1.96 11.25
C ALA A 67 -9.36 1.92 9.81
N LEU A 68 -9.17 3.01 9.04
CA LEU A 68 -9.59 3.08 7.63
C LEU A 68 -8.84 2.04 6.79
N VAL A 69 -7.54 2.00 6.99
CA VAL A 69 -6.63 1.10 6.29
C VAL A 69 -6.88 -0.36 6.70
N ASP A 70 -7.08 -0.66 7.99
CA ASP A 70 -7.46 -2.00 8.46
C ASP A 70 -8.76 -2.48 7.81
N GLY A 71 -9.76 -1.61 7.73
CA GLY A 71 -11.05 -1.93 7.07
C GLY A 71 -10.89 -2.26 5.59
N TYR A 72 -10.03 -1.52 4.88
CA TYR A 72 -9.72 -1.74 3.48
C TYR A 72 -9.04 -3.10 3.26
N TYR A 73 -7.99 -3.39 4.03
CA TYR A 73 -7.18 -4.60 3.83
C TYR A 73 -7.76 -5.86 4.47
N GLU A 74 -8.58 -5.72 5.53
CA GLU A 74 -9.36 -6.86 6.02
C GLU A 74 -10.32 -7.38 4.93
N GLY A 75 -10.82 -6.51 4.08
CA GLY A 75 -11.63 -6.89 2.94
C GLY A 75 -10.89 -7.72 1.89
N LEU A 76 -9.58 -7.61 1.79
CA LEU A 76 -8.75 -8.42 0.89
C LEU A 76 -8.35 -9.78 1.48
N ARG A 77 -8.62 -10.05 2.77
CA ARG A 77 -8.31 -11.35 3.38
C ARG A 77 -9.37 -12.38 3.05
N ARG A 78 -8.93 -13.62 2.74
CA ARG A 78 -9.80 -14.74 2.36
C ARG A 78 -10.87 -15.05 3.40
N ASP A 79 -10.53 -14.94 4.69
CA ASP A 79 -11.37 -15.31 5.82
C ASP A 79 -12.14 -14.13 6.41
N SER A 80 -12.00 -12.95 5.83
CA SER A 80 -12.67 -11.75 6.32
C SER A 80 -14.10 -11.66 5.80
N THR A 81 -15.04 -11.53 6.72
CA THR A 81 -16.41 -11.08 6.43
C THR A 81 -16.49 -9.55 6.35
N ALA A 82 -15.38 -8.85 6.59
CA ALA A 82 -15.31 -7.41 6.49
C ALA A 82 -15.39 -6.95 5.02
N PRO A 83 -16.10 -5.87 4.73
CA PRO A 83 -16.18 -5.32 3.39
C PRO A 83 -14.89 -4.54 3.07
N GLY A 84 -13.94 -5.19 2.38
CA GLY A 84 -13.05 -4.45 1.50
C GLY A 84 -13.88 -3.74 0.43
N LEU A 85 -13.30 -2.84 -0.37
CA LEU A 85 -14.05 -2.33 -1.50
C LEU A 85 -14.51 -3.53 -2.33
N PRO A 86 -15.81 -3.82 -2.45
CA PRO A 86 -16.32 -5.03 -3.11
C PRO A 86 -15.76 -5.20 -4.52
N SER A 87 -15.48 -4.06 -5.20
CA SER A 87 -14.87 -3.98 -6.52
C SER A 87 -13.48 -4.59 -6.61
N GLU A 88 -12.65 -4.49 -5.56
CA GLU A 88 -11.26 -4.97 -5.62
C GLU A 88 -11.14 -6.45 -5.30
N ARG A 89 -12.01 -6.99 -4.43
CA ARG A 89 -12.08 -8.44 -4.22
C ARG A 89 -12.47 -9.19 -5.48
N GLU A 90 -13.27 -8.58 -6.34
CA GLU A 90 -13.63 -9.16 -7.62
C GLU A 90 -12.44 -9.24 -8.58
N ASP A 91 -11.43 -8.40 -8.40
CA ASP A 91 -10.23 -8.34 -9.23
C ASP A 91 -9.11 -9.29 -8.76
N ILE A 92 -9.32 -10.03 -7.66
CA ILE A 92 -8.30 -10.86 -7.03
C ILE A 92 -8.57 -12.35 -7.25
N ASN A 93 -7.51 -13.10 -7.59
CA ASN A 93 -7.42 -14.54 -7.43
C ASN A 93 -6.75 -14.85 -6.10
N PHE A 94 -7.46 -15.52 -5.18
CA PHE A 94 -6.87 -16.04 -3.97
C PHE A 94 -5.99 -17.26 -4.26
N ARG A 95 -4.90 -17.38 -3.48
CA ARG A 95 -3.89 -18.44 -3.57
C ARG A 95 -3.67 -19.06 -2.20
N ASP A 96 -3.31 -20.35 -2.18
CA ASP A 96 -2.97 -21.08 -0.95
C ASP A 96 -1.45 -21.19 -0.76
N ASP A 97 -0.70 -20.18 -1.22
CA ASP A 97 0.75 -20.09 -1.12
C ASP A 97 1.21 -18.80 -0.44
N PHE A 98 2.50 -18.51 -0.48
CA PHE A 98 3.15 -17.36 0.14
C PHE A 98 2.57 -16.02 -0.30
N LEU A 99 2.16 -15.88 -1.56
CA LEU A 99 1.60 -14.64 -2.09
C LEU A 99 0.18 -14.36 -1.57
N ARG A 100 -0.57 -15.39 -1.20
CA ARG A 100 -1.98 -15.34 -0.73
C ARG A 100 -2.98 -14.91 -1.79
N TYR A 101 -2.63 -14.04 -2.71
CA TYR A 101 -3.48 -13.56 -3.82
C TYR A 101 -2.64 -12.89 -4.90
N GLU A 102 -3.26 -12.68 -6.05
CA GLU A 102 -2.74 -11.92 -7.19
C GLU A 102 -3.90 -11.28 -7.96
N LEU A 103 -3.63 -10.33 -8.84
CA LEU A 103 -4.66 -9.78 -9.75
C LEU A 103 -5.11 -10.83 -10.75
N LYS A 104 -6.42 -10.86 -11.04
CA LYS A 104 -6.97 -11.69 -12.12
C LYS A 104 -6.44 -11.23 -13.47
N PRO A 105 -6.21 -12.16 -14.41
CA PRO A 105 -5.93 -11.82 -15.79
C PRO A 105 -7.17 -11.29 -16.50
N ASN A 106 -6.95 -10.50 -17.56
CA ASN A 106 -7.96 -10.02 -18.50
C ASN A 106 -9.09 -9.21 -17.86
N ILE A 107 -8.79 -8.43 -16.82
CA ILE A 107 -9.73 -7.45 -16.28
C ILE A 107 -9.85 -6.32 -17.28
N HIS A 108 -11.07 -5.92 -17.58
CA HIS A 108 -11.39 -4.73 -18.34
C HIS A 108 -12.68 -4.11 -17.78
N ARG A 109 -12.51 -3.17 -16.84
CA ARG A 109 -13.64 -2.64 -16.09
C ARG A 109 -13.47 -1.16 -15.77
N GLN A 110 -14.54 -0.39 -15.91
CA GLN A 110 -14.55 1.03 -15.55
C GLN A 110 -14.88 1.20 -14.06
N TYR A 111 -14.04 1.94 -13.35
CA TYR A 111 -14.22 2.34 -11.94
C TYR A 111 -14.26 3.87 -11.80
N LYS A 112 -14.54 4.36 -10.59
CA LYS A 112 -14.49 5.80 -10.26
C LYS A 112 -13.10 6.40 -10.54
N ALA A 113 -12.05 5.66 -10.23
CA ALA A 113 -10.66 6.07 -10.47
C ALA A 113 -10.27 6.12 -11.95
N GLY A 114 -10.95 5.38 -12.83
CA GLY A 114 -10.61 5.21 -14.23
C GLY A 114 -10.75 3.77 -14.70
N LEU A 115 -10.13 3.43 -15.81
CA LEU A 115 -10.14 2.07 -16.34
C LEU A 115 -9.21 1.18 -15.51
N ARG A 116 -9.74 0.05 -15.02
CA ARG A 116 -8.98 -1.08 -14.52
C ARG A 116 -8.75 -2.05 -15.66
N PHE A 117 -7.51 -2.35 -15.92
CA PHE A 117 -7.11 -3.27 -16.97
C PHE A 117 -5.98 -4.18 -16.47
N THR A 118 -6.04 -5.46 -16.79
CA THR A 118 -4.92 -6.38 -16.65
C THR A 118 -4.78 -7.23 -17.91
N ASN A 119 -3.56 -7.52 -18.28
CA ASN A 119 -3.25 -8.40 -19.40
C ASN A 119 -3.48 -9.89 -19.03
N SER A 120 -3.14 -10.81 -19.94
CA SER A 120 -3.27 -12.25 -19.75
C SER A 120 -2.48 -12.81 -18.56
N MET A 121 -1.50 -12.06 -18.05
CA MET A 121 -0.65 -12.41 -16.92
C MET A 121 -1.10 -11.76 -15.58
N GLY A 122 -2.23 -11.04 -15.59
CA GLY A 122 -2.71 -10.31 -14.43
C GLY A 122 -1.90 -9.05 -14.12
N MET A 123 -1.14 -8.52 -15.06
CA MET A 123 -0.36 -7.30 -14.90
C MET A 123 -1.12 -6.10 -15.47
N GLN A 124 -1.04 -4.94 -14.81
CA GLN A 124 -1.62 -3.71 -15.33
C GLN A 124 -0.76 -3.10 -16.43
N ASN A 125 -0.63 -3.83 -17.53
CA ASN A 125 0.18 -3.51 -18.69
C ASN A 125 -0.50 -3.96 -19.99
N PRO A 126 -0.08 -3.46 -21.16
CA PRO A 126 -0.29 -4.15 -22.43
C PRO A 126 0.27 -5.58 -22.39
N GLU A 127 -0.05 -6.40 -23.39
CA GLU A 127 0.57 -7.71 -23.53
C GLU A 127 2.06 -7.55 -23.86
N TYR A 128 2.91 -8.08 -23.00
CA TYR A 128 4.35 -8.18 -23.23
C TYR A 128 4.76 -9.65 -23.32
N PRO A 129 5.46 -10.08 -24.37
CA PRO A 129 5.94 -11.45 -24.49
C PRO A 129 7.03 -11.75 -23.43
N TYR A 130 7.15 -12.99 -22.98
CA TYR A 130 8.25 -13.38 -22.09
C TYR A 130 9.62 -13.09 -22.74
N ALA A 131 9.79 -13.51 -24.00
CA ALA A 131 11.00 -13.20 -24.76
C ALA A 131 11.12 -11.68 -24.95
N LYS A 132 12.21 -11.11 -24.46
CA LYS A 132 12.48 -9.68 -24.59
C LYS A 132 12.79 -9.33 -26.04
N PRO A 133 12.07 -8.37 -26.66
CA PRO A 133 12.39 -7.93 -28.02
C PRO A 133 13.81 -7.35 -28.11
N PRO A 134 14.46 -7.43 -29.26
CA PRO A 134 15.76 -6.79 -29.48
C PRO A 134 15.69 -5.28 -29.19
N ASN A 135 16.80 -4.71 -28.72
CA ASN A 135 16.93 -3.28 -28.42
C ASN A 135 15.85 -2.74 -27.47
N THR A 136 15.32 -3.62 -26.60
CA THR A 136 14.33 -3.26 -25.59
C THR A 136 14.95 -3.32 -24.19
N ARG A 137 14.77 -2.27 -23.41
CA ARG A 137 15.12 -2.25 -21.99
C ARG A 137 13.86 -2.45 -21.14
N ARG A 138 13.88 -3.42 -20.24
CA ARG A 138 12.77 -3.79 -19.37
C ARG A 138 13.03 -3.40 -17.94
N ILE A 139 12.04 -2.77 -17.32
CA ILE A 139 12.03 -2.39 -15.91
C ILE A 139 10.93 -3.19 -15.23
N ALA A 140 11.26 -4.06 -14.29
CA ALA A 140 10.29 -4.75 -13.44
C ALA A 140 10.00 -3.89 -12.22
N LEU A 141 8.80 -3.35 -12.12
CA LEU A 141 8.36 -2.55 -10.98
C LEU A 141 7.53 -3.41 -10.03
N LEU A 142 7.99 -3.47 -8.78
CA LEU A 142 7.45 -4.25 -7.68
C LEU A 142 6.83 -3.28 -6.67
N GLY A 143 5.52 -3.27 -6.54
CA GLY A 143 4.81 -2.29 -5.72
C GLY A 143 3.49 -2.80 -5.16
N ASP A 144 2.78 -1.91 -4.51
CA ASP A 144 1.46 -2.13 -3.92
C ASP A 144 0.34 -1.41 -4.68
N SER A 145 -0.79 -1.14 -3.99
CA SER A 145 -1.98 -0.50 -4.56
C SER A 145 -1.74 0.92 -5.10
N LEU A 146 -0.79 1.68 -4.55
CA LEU A 146 -0.46 3.03 -5.05
C LEU A 146 0.19 2.99 -6.44
N SER A 147 0.71 1.83 -6.81
CA SER A 147 1.23 1.55 -8.15
C SER A 147 0.22 0.86 -9.07
N VAL A 148 -1.00 0.55 -8.56
CA VAL A 148 -2.13 0.04 -9.33
C VAL A 148 -3.13 1.19 -9.57
N GLY A 149 -2.75 2.15 -10.38
CA GLY A 149 -3.56 3.33 -10.70
C GLY A 149 -4.55 3.14 -11.85
N PRO A 150 -5.18 4.21 -12.36
CA PRO A 150 -6.00 4.16 -13.56
C PRO A 150 -5.14 3.82 -14.78
N TYR A 151 -5.47 2.75 -15.48
CA TYR A 151 -4.69 2.24 -16.62
C TYR A 151 -4.38 3.31 -17.65
N GLY A 152 -3.11 3.42 -18.03
CA GLY A 152 -2.61 4.41 -18.98
C GLY A 152 -2.52 5.85 -18.43
N GLN A 153 -2.99 6.11 -17.21
CA GLN A 153 -2.90 7.40 -16.54
C GLN A 153 -2.09 7.34 -15.24
N ASP A 154 -1.68 6.15 -14.83
CA ASP A 154 -0.83 5.93 -13.68
C ASP A 154 0.62 6.41 -13.95
N TYR A 155 1.39 6.60 -12.87
CA TYR A 155 2.74 7.14 -12.96
C TYR A 155 3.70 6.19 -13.69
N ILE A 156 3.40 4.88 -13.73
CA ILE A 156 4.22 3.86 -14.38
C ILE A 156 4.06 3.96 -15.89
N ALA A 157 2.83 4.08 -16.39
CA ALA A 157 2.57 4.34 -17.81
C ALA A 157 3.22 5.64 -18.27
N LYS A 158 3.19 6.69 -17.42
CA LYS A 158 3.86 7.96 -17.70
C LYS A 158 5.38 7.84 -17.68
N LEU A 159 5.94 7.00 -16.80
CA LEU A 159 7.38 6.69 -16.79
C LEU A 159 7.78 6.01 -18.10
N GLU A 160 7.05 4.97 -18.52
CA GLU A 160 7.32 4.27 -19.77
C GLU A 160 7.24 5.23 -20.98
N GLU A 161 6.18 6.03 -21.04
CA GLU A 161 6.00 7.04 -22.10
C GLU A 161 7.19 7.98 -22.18
N ARG A 162 7.60 8.58 -21.06
CA ARG A 162 8.70 9.55 -21.02
C ARG A 162 10.07 8.93 -21.34
N LEU A 163 10.34 7.70 -20.87
CA LEU A 163 11.54 6.96 -21.25
C LEU A 163 11.57 6.75 -22.77
N ASN A 164 10.46 6.36 -23.36
CA ASN A 164 10.33 6.17 -24.80
C ASN A 164 10.42 7.47 -25.61
N GLN A 165 10.04 8.61 -25.04
CA GLN A 165 10.14 9.91 -25.70
C GLN A 165 11.55 10.51 -25.61
N ASN A 166 12.26 10.33 -24.48
CA ASN A 166 13.45 11.11 -24.18
C ASN A 166 14.75 10.30 -24.08
N CYS A 167 14.66 8.95 -23.98
CA CYS A 167 15.81 8.11 -23.63
C CYS A 167 16.17 7.08 -24.69
N ARG A 168 15.60 7.14 -25.89
CA ARG A 168 15.93 6.19 -26.95
C ARG A 168 17.33 6.43 -27.53
N THR A 169 18.04 5.33 -27.80
CA THR A 169 19.31 5.32 -28.51
C THR A 169 19.30 4.27 -29.63
N PRO A 170 20.31 4.17 -30.49
CA PRO A 170 20.41 3.08 -31.45
C PRO A 170 20.38 1.68 -30.78
N GLU A 171 20.93 1.55 -29.56
CA GLU A 171 21.04 0.30 -28.80
C GLU A 171 19.77 0.01 -28.02
N ILE A 172 19.03 1.06 -27.57
CA ILE A 172 17.80 0.97 -26.79
C ILE A 172 16.70 1.74 -27.50
N GLN A 173 15.90 1.04 -28.32
CA GLN A 173 14.85 1.64 -29.13
C GLN A 173 13.49 1.65 -28.41
N SER A 174 13.33 0.85 -27.36
CA SER A 174 12.09 0.73 -26.62
C SER A 174 12.35 0.50 -25.14
N TYR A 175 11.51 1.10 -24.32
CA TYR A 175 11.42 0.84 -22.87
C TYR A 175 10.07 0.19 -22.57
N GLN A 176 10.07 -0.82 -21.72
CA GLN A 176 8.89 -1.49 -21.20
C GLN A 176 8.97 -1.50 -19.68
N VAL A 177 7.97 -0.90 -19.02
CA VAL A 177 7.86 -0.93 -17.56
C VAL A 177 6.79 -1.93 -17.17
N LEU A 178 7.26 -3.11 -16.73
CA LEU A 178 6.40 -4.21 -16.34
C LEU A 178 5.89 -3.98 -14.91
N ASN A 179 4.61 -3.70 -14.78
CA ASN A 179 3.97 -3.41 -13.51
C ASN A 179 3.51 -4.71 -12.81
N PHE A 180 4.31 -5.17 -11.86
CA PHE A 180 3.99 -6.33 -11.01
C PHE A 180 3.27 -5.96 -9.71
N SER A 181 2.79 -4.74 -9.59
CA SER A 181 2.13 -4.27 -8.38
C SER A 181 0.76 -4.91 -8.19
N VAL A 182 0.43 -5.19 -6.94
CA VAL A 182 -0.86 -5.75 -6.53
C VAL A 182 -1.33 -5.05 -5.26
N TYR A 183 -2.63 -4.91 -5.08
CA TYR A 183 -3.21 -4.32 -3.86
C TYR A 183 -2.64 -4.94 -2.59
N ALA A 184 -2.26 -4.09 -1.65
CA ALA A 184 -1.79 -4.50 -0.33
C ALA A 184 -0.61 -5.48 -0.32
N TYR A 185 0.17 -5.55 -1.37
CA TYR A 185 1.39 -6.34 -1.32
C TYR A 185 2.37 -5.74 -0.34
N SER A 186 2.87 -6.58 0.54
CA SER A 186 3.98 -6.26 1.41
C SER A 186 5.31 -6.36 0.67
N ILE A 187 6.37 -5.78 1.24
CA ILE A 187 7.73 -5.92 0.69
C ILE A 187 8.13 -7.38 0.46
N LEU A 188 7.63 -8.32 1.28
CA LEU A 188 7.92 -9.74 1.11
C LEU A 188 7.20 -10.36 -0.11
N GLN A 189 5.96 -9.93 -0.39
CA GLN A 189 5.25 -10.34 -1.60
C GLN A 189 5.88 -9.71 -2.84
N MET A 190 6.28 -8.44 -2.78
CA MET A 190 7.03 -7.76 -3.83
C MET A 190 8.35 -8.51 -4.11
N MET A 191 9.10 -8.87 -3.07
CA MET A 191 10.32 -9.66 -3.18
C MET A 191 10.04 -11.02 -3.84
N ASP A 192 9.03 -11.75 -3.40
CA ASP A 192 8.69 -13.06 -3.96
C ASP A 192 8.37 -12.99 -5.45
N VAL A 193 7.60 -11.99 -5.87
CA VAL A 193 7.31 -11.74 -7.29
C VAL A 193 8.58 -11.38 -8.07
N GLY A 194 9.44 -10.56 -7.48
CA GLY A 194 10.74 -10.20 -8.08
C GLY A 194 11.68 -11.38 -8.24
N LEU A 195 11.60 -12.39 -7.36
CA LEU A 195 12.41 -13.62 -7.44
C LEU A 195 11.81 -14.69 -8.36
N THR A 196 10.48 -14.69 -8.57
CA THR A 196 9.80 -15.83 -9.22
C THR A 196 9.12 -15.49 -10.53
N LYS A 197 8.37 -14.37 -10.59
CA LYS A 197 7.57 -13.98 -11.76
C LYS A 197 8.32 -13.01 -12.68
N ALA A 198 8.93 -11.97 -12.11
CA ALA A 198 9.63 -10.96 -12.89
C ALA A 198 10.78 -11.51 -13.76
N PRO A 199 11.61 -12.46 -13.30
CA PRO A 199 12.70 -13.04 -14.09
C PRO A 199 12.26 -13.70 -15.41
N LEU A 200 11.03 -14.19 -15.49
CA LEU A 200 10.48 -14.78 -16.71
C LEU A 200 10.46 -13.79 -17.89
N PHE A 201 10.50 -12.50 -17.61
CA PHE A 201 10.48 -11.42 -18.59
C PHE A 201 11.86 -10.83 -18.89
N HIS A 202 12.93 -11.36 -18.29
CA HIS A 202 14.31 -10.90 -18.48
C HIS A 202 14.47 -9.39 -18.28
N PRO A 203 14.13 -8.83 -17.09
CA PRO A 203 14.27 -7.40 -16.83
C PRO A 203 15.73 -6.97 -16.78
N ASP A 204 16.00 -5.75 -17.23
CA ASP A 204 17.31 -5.10 -17.10
C ASP A 204 17.42 -4.27 -15.82
N VAL A 205 16.26 -4.03 -15.18
CA VAL A 205 16.15 -3.25 -13.94
C VAL A 205 15.06 -3.82 -13.06
N TYR A 206 15.35 -3.93 -11.77
CA TYR A 206 14.34 -4.17 -10.73
C TYR A 206 14.11 -2.88 -9.94
N VAL A 207 12.86 -2.52 -9.73
CA VAL A 207 12.47 -1.34 -8.95
C VAL A 207 11.53 -1.76 -7.83
N PHE A 208 11.91 -1.52 -6.57
CA PHE A 208 10.94 -1.50 -5.49
C PHE A 208 10.25 -0.13 -5.43
N ALA A 209 8.93 -0.11 -5.51
CA ALA A 209 8.08 1.05 -5.28
C ALA A 209 7.42 0.92 -3.91
N ILE A 210 8.13 1.36 -2.87
CA ILE A 210 7.70 1.25 -1.47
C ILE A 210 6.87 2.46 -1.10
N THR A 211 5.76 2.23 -0.43
CA THR A 211 4.87 3.27 0.05
C THR A 211 4.88 3.38 1.56
N ASP A 212 4.46 4.53 2.08
CA ASP A 212 4.28 4.75 3.52
C ASP A 212 3.19 3.85 4.13
N LEU A 213 2.25 3.37 3.32
CA LEU A 213 1.25 2.38 3.77
C LEU A 213 1.90 1.06 4.21
N GLU A 214 2.99 0.64 3.54
CA GLU A 214 3.75 -0.57 3.91
C GLU A 214 4.39 -0.46 5.31
N ALA A 215 4.70 0.76 5.75
CA ALA A 215 5.25 1.02 7.08
C ALA A 215 4.21 0.93 8.21
N MET A 216 2.91 0.97 7.88
CA MET A 216 1.84 0.94 8.88
C MET A 216 1.78 -0.43 9.60
N GLU A 217 1.45 -0.41 10.88
CA GLU A 217 1.46 -1.62 11.72
C GLU A 217 0.48 -2.69 11.22
N THR A 218 -0.65 -2.25 10.69
CA THR A 218 -1.76 -3.11 10.26
C THR A 218 -1.58 -3.69 8.86
N MET A 219 -0.70 -3.10 8.08
CA MET A 219 -0.34 -3.51 6.73
C MET A 219 1.02 -4.23 6.75
N GLY A 220 1.71 -4.23 5.69
CA GLY A 220 3.08 -4.68 5.58
C GLY A 220 3.31 -6.16 5.96
N TRP A 221 4.57 -6.51 5.91
CA TRP A 221 5.03 -7.89 6.00
C TRP A 221 4.70 -8.61 7.32
N ARG A 222 4.60 -7.90 8.46
CA ARG A 222 4.25 -8.51 9.76
C ARG A 222 2.83 -9.08 9.75
N THR A 223 1.93 -8.41 9.09
CA THR A 223 0.55 -8.87 8.88
C THR A 223 0.49 -10.05 7.92
N GLN A 224 1.27 -10.02 6.84
CA GLN A 224 1.39 -11.15 5.92
C GLN A 224 1.91 -12.41 6.64
N VAL A 225 3.04 -12.30 7.34
CA VAL A 225 3.61 -13.43 8.12
C VAL A 225 2.60 -13.95 9.14
N GLY A 226 1.88 -13.05 9.83
CA GLY A 226 0.81 -13.43 10.76
C GLY A 226 -0.32 -14.20 10.08
N SER A 227 -0.75 -13.76 8.90
CA SER A 227 -1.77 -14.45 8.11
C SER A 227 -1.31 -15.84 7.67
N LEU A 228 -0.05 -15.98 7.22
CA LEU A 228 0.53 -17.27 6.85
C LEU A 228 0.58 -18.23 8.04
N LEU A 229 1.02 -17.77 9.20
CA LEU A 229 1.09 -18.57 10.42
C LEU A 229 -0.30 -19.05 10.88
N ILE A 230 -1.28 -18.15 10.91
CA ILE A 230 -2.64 -18.47 11.37
C ILE A 230 -3.33 -19.45 10.41
N SER A 231 -3.09 -19.32 9.10
CA SER A 231 -3.65 -20.23 8.09
C SER A 231 -2.88 -21.54 7.93
N GLY A 232 -1.72 -21.70 8.60
CA GLY A 232 -0.85 -22.86 8.42
C GLY A 232 -0.19 -22.92 7.05
N THR A 233 -0.11 -21.80 6.32
CA THR A 233 0.57 -21.73 5.03
C THR A 233 2.08 -21.63 5.22
N ASP A 234 2.85 -22.30 4.37
CA ASP A 234 4.31 -22.28 4.46
C ASP A 234 4.89 -20.87 4.29
N LEU A 235 5.86 -20.53 5.13
CA LEU A 235 6.62 -19.28 5.10
C LEU A 235 7.60 -19.19 3.90
N LYS A 236 7.77 -20.28 3.16
CA LYS A 236 8.59 -20.40 1.95
C LYS A 236 10.10 -20.21 2.18
N TYR A 237 10.51 -19.18 2.91
CA TYR A 237 11.91 -18.77 3.10
C TYR A 237 12.43 -19.18 4.48
N ASP A 238 13.61 -19.82 4.54
CA ASP A 238 14.22 -20.24 5.80
C ASP A 238 14.50 -19.07 6.73
N TYR A 239 14.91 -17.94 6.18
CA TYR A 239 15.10 -16.73 6.98
C TYR A 239 13.84 -16.33 7.76
N LEU A 240 12.66 -16.35 7.13
CA LEU A 240 11.40 -16.05 7.80
C LEU A 240 11.02 -17.11 8.84
N ARG A 241 11.30 -18.39 8.56
CA ARG A 241 11.11 -19.48 9.54
C ARG A 241 11.98 -19.25 10.79
N HIS A 242 13.25 -18.82 10.62
CA HIS A 242 14.12 -18.46 11.75
C HIS A 242 13.57 -17.24 12.52
N VAL A 243 13.18 -16.15 11.84
CA VAL A 243 12.58 -14.97 12.48
C VAL A 243 11.35 -15.33 13.33
N VAL A 244 10.48 -16.21 12.79
CA VAL A 244 9.29 -16.68 13.50
C VAL A 244 9.67 -17.54 14.72
N ALA A 245 10.61 -18.45 14.57
CA ALA A 245 11.10 -19.30 15.66
C ALA A 245 11.73 -18.47 16.79
N ASP A 246 12.63 -17.54 16.44
CA ASP A 246 13.32 -16.66 17.41
C ASP A 246 12.32 -15.72 18.14
N SER A 247 11.26 -15.30 17.47
CA SER A 247 10.21 -14.49 18.09
C SER A 247 9.28 -15.28 19.03
N GLY A 248 9.42 -16.61 19.08
CA GLY A 248 8.60 -17.52 19.88
C GLY A 248 7.13 -17.56 19.44
N LEU A 249 6.86 -17.26 18.16
CA LEU A 249 5.50 -17.24 17.61
C LEU A 249 4.99 -18.65 17.29
N GLN A 250 3.67 -18.81 17.44
CA GLN A 250 2.91 -20.02 17.12
C GLN A 250 1.67 -19.64 16.32
N SER A 251 1.12 -20.60 15.56
CA SER A 251 -0.11 -20.42 14.77
C SER A 251 -1.34 -20.06 15.60
N THR A 252 -1.31 -20.36 16.89
CA THR A 252 -2.38 -20.02 17.84
C THR A 252 -2.34 -18.56 18.33
N ASN A 253 -1.31 -17.81 18.00
CA ASN A 253 -1.20 -16.41 18.40
C ASN A 253 -2.16 -15.54 17.57
N HIS A 254 -2.79 -14.55 18.24
CA HIS A 254 -3.59 -13.54 17.57
C HIS A 254 -2.71 -12.52 16.83
N LEU A 255 -3.21 -11.97 15.73
CA LEU A 255 -2.46 -11.07 14.84
C LEU A 255 -1.80 -9.87 15.56
N PRO A 256 -2.45 -9.16 16.51
CA PRO A 256 -1.77 -8.09 17.25
C PRO A 256 -0.55 -8.57 18.05
N THR A 257 -0.61 -9.79 18.62
CA THR A 257 0.54 -10.38 19.33
C THR A 257 1.67 -10.73 18.36
N ILE A 258 1.33 -11.24 17.17
CA ILE A 258 2.30 -11.55 16.12
C ILE A 258 3.02 -10.27 15.68
N ARG A 259 2.26 -9.23 15.33
CA ARG A 259 2.83 -7.93 14.90
C ARG A 259 3.79 -7.35 15.96
N ARG A 260 3.38 -7.38 17.23
CA ARG A 260 4.21 -6.88 18.34
C ARG A 260 5.51 -7.67 18.50
N ARG A 261 5.46 -9.00 18.45
CA ARG A 261 6.64 -9.86 18.57
C ARG A 261 7.60 -9.75 17.39
N LEU A 262 7.07 -9.46 16.19
CA LEU A 262 7.86 -9.21 15.00
C LEU A 262 8.43 -7.79 14.91
N LYS A 263 8.04 -6.87 15.81
CA LYS A 263 8.54 -5.48 15.77
C LYS A 263 10.07 -5.35 15.80
N PRO A 264 10.83 -6.12 16.60
CA PRO A 264 12.30 -6.06 16.59
C PRO A 264 12.95 -6.47 15.26
N TYR A 265 12.21 -7.16 14.40
CA TYR A 265 12.72 -7.67 13.13
C TYR A 265 12.37 -6.78 11.93
N ILE A 266 11.78 -5.57 12.15
CA ILE A 266 11.35 -4.68 11.05
C ILE A 266 12.56 -4.37 10.15
N LEU A 267 13.59 -3.77 10.68
CA LEU A 267 14.77 -3.37 9.92
C LEU A 267 15.51 -4.58 9.28
N PRO A 268 15.81 -5.67 10.02
CA PRO A 268 16.47 -6.83 9.45
C PRO A 268 15.69 -7.47 8.29
N VAL A 269 14.36 -7.61 8.40
CA VAL A 269 13.52 -8.24 7.36
C VAL A 269 13.41 -7.35 6.13
N GLN A 270 13.23 -6.05 6.30
CA GLN A 270 13.20 -5.09 5.18
C GLN A 270 14.53 -5.10 4.42
N ARG A 271 15.66 -5.06 5.13
CA ARG A 271 16.99 -5.12 4.53
C ARG A 271 17.19 -6.43 3.77
N TRP A 272 16.88 -7.54 4.39
CA TRP A 272 16.95 -8.85 3.75
C TRP A 272 16.14 -8.91 2.45
N ALA A 273 14.93 -8.36 2.42
CA ALA A 273 14.11 -8.34 1.22
C ALA A 273 14.76 -7.53 0.08
N PHE A 274 15.37 -6.38 0.40
CA PHE A 274 16.13 -5.61 -0.59
C PHE A 274 17.37 -6.36 -1.08
N GLU A 275 18.12 -7.00 -0.18
CA GLU A 275 19.30 -7.80 -0.50
C GLU A 275 18.96 -8.95 -1.45
N GLN A 276 17.83 -9.64 -1.24
CA GLN A 276 17.41 -10.74 -2.12
C GLN A 276 17.20 -10.28 -3.57
N ILE A 277 16.61 -9.11 -3.78
CA ILE A 277 16.41 -8.57 -5.13
C ILE A 277 17.72 -7.97 -5.68
N LYS A 278 18.57 -7.40 -4.83
CA LYS A 278 19.88 -6.94 -5.26
C LYS A 278 20.74 -8.11 -5.76
N ASP A 279 20.82 -9.18 -5.01
CA ASP A 279 21.55 -10.41 -5.38
C ASP A 279 20.99 -11.02 -6.67
N LYS A 280 19.65 -11.03 -6.81
CA LYS A 280 18.99 -11.47 -8.03
C LYS A 280 19.36 -10.62 -9.24
N ALA A 281 19.28 -9.29 -9.10
CA ALA A 281 19.65 -8.35 -10.15
C ALA A 281 21.12 -8.53 -10.55
N ASP A 282 22.03 -8.60 -9.59
CA ASP A 282 23.46 -8.80 -9.85
C ASP A 282 23.72 -10.12 -10.58
N SER A 283 23.04 -11.21 -10.19
CA SER A 283 23.20 -12.53 -10.86
C SER A 283 22.73 -12.53 -12.31
N GLU A 284 21.85 -11.62 -12.68
CA GLU A 284 21.31 -11.47 -14.04
C GLU A 284 21.99 -10.33 -14.83
N GLY A 285 22.93 -9.60 -14.23
CA GLY A 285 23.55 -8.41 -14.84
C GLY A 285 22.57 -7.25 -14.97
N ALA A 286 21.49 -7.26 -14.17
CA ALA A 286 20.49 -6.22 -14.11
C ALA A 286 20.85 -5.16 -13.06
N SER A 287 20.27 -3.98 -13.18
CA SER A 287 20.34 -2.90 -12.17
C SER A 287 19.19 -3.01 -11.16
N MET A 288 19.33 -2.29 -10.04
CA MET A 288 18.27 -2.12 -9.07
C MET A 288 18.11 -0.65 -8.67
N ALA A 289 16.89 -0.22 -8.39
CA ALA A 289 16.59 1.08 -7.78
C ALA A 289 15.44 0.95 -6.79
N ILE A 290 15.30 1.91 -5.88
CA ILE A 290 14.22 1.97 -4.89
C ILE A 290 13.52 3.31 -5.02
N PHE A 291 12.21 3.29 -5.18
CA PHE A 291 11.35 4.47 -5.17
C PHE A 291 10.54 4.50 -3.87
N PHE A 292 10.52 5.64 -3.23
CA PHE A 292 9.64 5.91 -2.11
C PHE A 292 8.46 6.74 -2.61
N ILE A 293 7.30 6.07 -2.72
CA ILE A 293 6.07 6.64 -3.30
C ILE A 293 5.19 7.16 -2.16
N PRO A 294 4.74 8.43 -2.19
CA PRO A 294 3.87 8.95 -1.15
C PRO A 294 2.43 8.48 -1.33
N ALA A 295 1.78 8.07 -0.24
CA ALA A 295 0.32 8.08 -0.20
C ALA A 295 -0.18 9.53 -0.03
N PRO A 296 -1.38 9.87 -0.50
CA PRO A 296 -2.03 11.15 -0.19
C PRO A 296 -2.44 11.22 1.29
N LEU A 297 -1.47 11.31 2.17
CA LEU A 297 -1.64 11.39 3.61
C LEU A 297 -1.04 12.69 4.15
N PRO A 298 -1.53 13.23 5.28
CA PRO A 298 -0.89 14.36 5.94
C PRO A 298 0.57 14.07 6.28
N SER A 299 1.44 15.06 6.14
CA SER A 299 2.90 14.91 6.25
C SER A 299 3.40 14.40 7.62
N ASP A 300 2.64 14.62 8.68
CA ASP A 300 2.90 14.12 10.03
C ASP A 300 2.67 12.60 10.18
N PHE A 301 1.90 11.99 9.27
CA PHE A 301 1.73 10.55 9.20
C PHE A 301 2.89 9.81 8.54
N ILE A 302 3.57 10.48 7.63
CA ILE A 302 4.54 9.87 6.70
C ILE A 302 5.89 9.55 7.36
N ASN A 303 6.24 10.16 8.50
CA ASN A 303 7.65 10.34 8.85
C ASN A 303 8.28 9.30 9.80
N SER A 304 7.59 8.64 10.73
CA SER A 304 8.29 7.86 11.76
C SER A 304 8.51 6.39 11.42
N ASP A 305 7.57 5.76 10.76
CA ASP A 305 7.66 4.33 10.47
C ASP A 305 8.36 4.06 9.13
N PHE A 306 8.34 5.04 8.23
CA PHE A 306 8.99 4.97 6.92
C PHE A 306 10.51 5.09 6.99
N ASP A 307 11.05 5.73 8.03
CA ASP A 307 12.50 5.84 8.21
C ASP A 307 13.18 4.47 8.30
N SER A 308 12.48 3.43 8.79
CA SER A 308 13.00 2.07 8.81
C SER A 308 13.28 1.53 7.40
N PHE A 309 12.45 1.83 6.41
CA PHE A 309 12.70 1.44 5.02
C PHE A 309 13.91 2.15 4.43
N ARG A 310 14.07 3.44 4.72
CA ARG A 310 15.24 4.19 4.30
C ARG A 310 16.52 3.65 4.95
N GLU A 311 16.47 3.38 6.24
CA GLU A 311 17.60 2.78 6.96
C GLU A 311 17.96 1.38 6.45
N ALA A 312 16.95 0.58 6.07
CA ALA A 312 17.15 -0.72 5.43
C ALA A 312 17.75 -0.60 4.02
N ALA A 313 17.33 0.40 3.25
CA ALA A 313 17.71 0.58 1.85
C ALA A 313 19.11 1.18 1.66
N LEU A 314 19.53 2.09 2.55
CA LEU A 314 20.82 2.80 2.41
C LEU A 314 22.03 1.88 2.23
N PRO A 315 22.20 0.78 3.00
CA PRO A 315 23.35 -0.12 2.87
C PRO A 315 23.35 -0.93 1.56
N ILE A 316 22.24 -1.01 0.84
CA ILE A 316 22.13 -1.76 -0.41
C ILE A 316 22.99 -1.12 -1.52
N GLY A 317 23.24 0.19 -1.43
CA GLY A 317 24.11 0.90 -2.36
C GLY A 317 23.52 1.12 -3.75
N VAL A 318 22.17 1.09 -3.88
CA VAL A 318 21.46 1.37 -5.13
C VAL A 318 20.85 2.77 -5.11
N PRO A 319 20.53 3.36 -6.28
CA PRO A 319 19.81 4.64 -6.32
C PRO A 319 18.49 4.60 -5.57
N ILE A 320 18.26 5.61 -4.73
CA ILE A 320 17.00 5.81 -4.00
C ILE A 320 16.38 7.12 -4.46
N LEU A 321 15.16 7.06 -4.96
CA LEU A 321 14.36 8.21 -5.37
C LEU A 321 13.23 8.42 -4.36
N ASP A 322 13.41 9.40 -3.49
CA ASP A 322 12.45 9.74 -2.44
C ASP A 322 11.45 10.76 -2.97
N LEU A 323 10.21 10.33 -3.26
CA LEU A 323 9.13 11.14 -3.82
C LEU A 323 8.13 11.62 -2.76
N ARG A 324 8.42 11.45 -1.46
CA ARG A 324 7.48 11.76 -0.37
C ARG A 324 7.09 13.25 -0.31
N ASP A 325 7.86 14.12 -0.92
CA ASP A 325 7.58 15.55 -1.02
C ASP A 325 6.56 15.93 -2.13
N THR A 326 6.11 14.96 -2.94
CA THR A 326 5.23 15.20 -4.11
C THR A 326 3.96 15.98 -3.77
N PHE A 327 3.35 15.70 -2.63
CA PHE A 327 2.03 16.25 -2.27
C PHE A 327 2.07 17.39 -1.26
N ASN A 328 3.27 17.87 -0.87
CA ASN A 328 3.42 18.88 0.18
C ASN A 328 2.70 20.21 -0.07
N SER A 329 2.46 20.57 -1.33
CA SER A 329 1.91 21.87 -1.72
C SER A 329 0.48 21.83 -2.26
N VAL A 330 -0.20 20.67 -2.17
CA VAL A 330 -1.54 20.52 -2.74
C VAL A 330 -2.57 20.08 -1.71
N SER A 331 -3.84 20.43 -1.95
CA SER A 331 -4.93 19.85 -1.18
C SER A 331 -5.07 18.37 -1.53
N LEU A 332 -4.94 17.50 -0.54
CA LEU A 332 -5.04 16.04 -0.70
C LEU A 332 -6.36 15.63 -1.37
N SER A 333 -7.48 16.29 -1.00
CA SER A 333 -8.78 16.03 -1.62
C SER A 333 -8.84 16.27 -3.14
N SER A 334 -7.89 17.01 -3.70
CA SER A 334 -7.82 17.26 -5.15
C SER A 334 -7.08 16.18 -5.93
N ILE A 335 -6.37 15.31 -5.24
CA ILE A 335 -5.50 14.27 -5.81
C ILE A 335 -5.91 12.85 -5.44
N GLU A 336 -6.96 12.68 -4.66
CA GLU A 336 -7.50 11.38 -4.26
C GLU A 336 -8.65 10.95 -5.16
N VAL A 337 -8.84 9.64 -5.27
CA VAL A 337 -9.97 9.03 -5.99
C VAL A 337 -11.28 9.41 -5.31
N ASP A 338 -11.35 9.26 -4.00
CA ASP A 338 -12.50 9.65 -3.19
C ASP A 338 -12.03 10.11 -1.81
N PRO A 339 -12.09 11.43 -1.53
CA PRO A 339 -11.63 11.97 -0.26
C PRO A 339 -12.28 11.38 0.99
N GLU A 340 -13.46 10.78 0.84
CA GLU A 340 -14.22 10.21 1.97
C GLU A 340 -14.05 8.69 2.10
N ALA A 341 -13.59 8.02 1.03
CA ALA A 341 -13.62 6.56 0.98
C ALA A 341 -12.38 5.91 0.36
N ASP A 342 -11.58 6.63 -0.43
CA ASP A 342 -10.47 6.06 -1.19
C ASP A 342 -9.34 7.09 -1.34
N ILE A 343 -8.29 6.92 -0.53
CA ILE A 343 -7.11 7.80 -0.48
C ILE A 343 -6.11 7.53 -1.61
N HIS A 344 -6.36 6.58 -2.52
CA HIS A 344 -5.45 6.35 -3.62
C HIS A 344 -5.35 7.56 -4.54
N PRO A 345 -4.18 7.82 -5.14
CA PRO A 345 -4.02 8.92 -6.08
C PRO A 345 -4.96 8.75 -7.28
N ASN A 346 -5.64 9.82 -7.65
CA ASN A 346 -6.34 9.91 -8.94
C ASN A 346 -5.35 10.20 -10.08
N ALA A 347 -5.82 10.34 -11.32
CA ALA A 347 -4.97 10.62 -12.48
C ALA A 347 -4.07 11.87 -12.31
N ARG A 348 -4.54 12.90 -11.58
CA ARG A 348 -3.75 14.09 -11.24
C ARG A 348 -2.65 13.76 -10.24
N GLY A 349 -2.96 13.01 -9.18
CA GLY A 349 -1.97 12.56 -8.20
C GLY A 349 -0.88 11.72 -8.85
N HIS A 350 -1.24 10.79 -9.73
CA HIS A 350 -0.28 10.00 -10.51
C HIS A 350 0.57 10.87 -11.46
N ALA A 351 0.00 11.89 -12.08
CA ALA A 351 0.78 12.82 -12.90
C ALA A 351 1.84 13.55 -12.07
N MET A 352 1.48 14.01 -10.87
CA MET A 352 2.41 14.67 -9.94
C MET A 352 3.53 13.73 -9.48
N ILE A 353 3.23 12.46 -9.18
CA ILE A 353 4.26 11.45 -8.87
C ILE A 353 5.22 11.29 -10.05
N ALA A 354 4.70 11.17 -11.28
CA ALA A 354 5.54 11.06 -12.47
C ALA A 354 6.42 12.31 -12.69
N ASP A 355 5.88 13.50 -12.49
CA ASP A 355 6.63 14.75 -12.66
C ASP A 355 7.77 14.87 -11.64
N ASN A 356 7.48 14.55 -10.35
CA ASN A 356 8.51 14.57 -9.31
C ASN A 356 9.56 13.46 -9.54
N LEU A 357 9.15 12.26 -9.96
CA LEU A 357 10.06 11.18 -10.31
C LEU A 357 11.05 11.64 -11.40
N PHE A 358 10.57 12.29 -12.45
CA PHE A 358 11.44 12.82 -13.51
C PHE A 358 12.37 13.92 -13.01
N ALA A 359 11.89 14.84 -12.19
CA ALA A 359 12.72 15.88 -11.58
C ALA A 359 13.86 15.30 -10.72
N LYS A 360 13.53 14.28 -9.90
CA LYS A 360 14.53 13.57 -9.08
C LYS A 360 15.53 12.78 -9.94
N LEU A 361 15.07 12.15 -11.01
CA LEU A 361 15.95 11.46 -11.97
C LEU A 361 16.92 12.44 -12.62
N GLN A 362 16.46 13.63 -13.04
CA GLN A 362 17.33 14.68 -13.59
C GLN A 362 18.39 15.14 -12.60
N ALA A 363 18.05 15.22 -11.33
CA ALA A 363 18.97 15.62 -10.26
C ALA A 363 19.97 14.52 -9.87
N GLN A 364 19.76 13.26 -10.30
CA GLN A 364 20.55 12.09 -9.92
C GLN A 364 21.01 11.29 -11.16
N PRO A 365 22.13 11.64 -11.78
CA PRO A 365 22.63 10.93 -12.99
C PRO A 365 22.82 9.42 -12.80
N GLY A 366 23.19 8.97 -11.60
CA GLY A 366 23.33 7.54 -11.26
C GLY A 366 22.00 6.79 -11.32
N ALA A 367 20.88 7.45 -10.97
CA ALA A 367 19.56 6.87 -11.08
C ALA A 367 19.12 6.74 -12.55
N TRP A 368 19.43 7.72 -13.39
CA TRP A 368 19.23 7.60 -14.83
C TRP A 368 20.00 6.42 -15.42
N LEU A 369 21.28 6.29 -15.06
CA LEU A 369 22.11 5.18 -15.54
C LEU A 369 21.50 3.83 -15.11
N ALA A 370 21.02 3.71 -13.90
CA ALA A 370 20.38 2.50 -13.42
C ALA A 370 19.09 2.18 -14.20
N LEU A 371 18.20 3.17 -14.41
CA LEU A 371 16.92 2.94 -15.09
C LEU A 371 17.05 2.85 -16.61
N ALA A 372 17.64 3.85 -17.23
CA ALA A 372 17.67 3.99 -18.68
C ALA A 372 18.89 3.31 -19.34
N GLY A 373 19.93 2.98 -18.56
CA GLY A 373 21.19 2.43 -19.07
C GLY A 373 22.17 3.49 -19.56
N HIS A 374 21.73 4.73 -19.64
CA HIS A 374 22.56 5.89 -20.05
C HIS A 374 21.89 7.20 -19.54
N PRO A 375 22.60 8.33 -19.51
CA PRO A 375 22.00 9.63 -19.27
C PRO A 375 20.97 9.97 -20.36
N CYS A 376 19.80 10.46 -19.97
CA CYS A 376 18.76 10.90 -20.92
C CYS A 376 18.82 12.41 -21.10
N GLU A 377 18.83 12.87 -22.35
CA GLU A 377 18.67 14.29 -22.66
C GLU A 377 17.19 14.66 -22.59
N VAL A 378 16.75 15.17 -21.46
CA VAL A 378 15.41 15.75 -21.34
C VAL A 378 15.47 17.15 -21.94
N ALA A 379 14.84 17.34 -23.10
CA ALA A 379 14.65 18.67 -23.67
C ALA A 379 14.04 19.58 -22.59
N SER A 380 14.77 20.62 -22.20
CA SER A 380 14.24 21.65 -21.32
C SER A 380 12.94 22.16 -21.96
N GLN A 381 11.81 21.92 -21.35
CA GLN A 381 10.58 22.65 -21.67
C GLN A 381 10.85 24.12 -21.28
N THR A 382 11.49 24.87 -22.15
CA THR A 382 11.45 26.33 -22.09
C THR A 382 9.98 26.69 -22.18
N ALA A 383 9.45 27.17 -21.06
CA ALA A 383 8.14 27.74 -20.97
C ALA A 383 7.98 28.73 -22.16
N SER A 384 7.25 28.33 -23.17
CA SER A 384 6.69 29.27 -24.12
C SER A 384 5.54 29.99 -23.37
N ALA A 385 5.92 30.93 -22.52
CA ALA A 385 5.06 32.04 -22.15
C ALA A 385 4.81 32.80 -23.44
N GLY A 386 3.87 32.32 -24.24
CA GLY A 386 3.38 32.98 -25.43
C GLY A 386 2.58 34.20 -25.05
N LYS A 387 2.93 35.29 -25.68
CA LYS A 387 2.35 36.62 -25.71
C LYS A 387 0.82 36.61 -25.78
#